data_959ec4968b3a5d7f2c7cf34c06c88c47
#
_entry.id   959ec4968b3a5d7f2c7cf34c06c88c47
#
_cell.length_a   1.000
_cell.length_b   1.000
_cell.length_c   1.000
_cell.angle_alpha   90.00
_cell.angle_beta   90.00
_cell.angle_gamma   90.00
#
_symmetry.space_group_name_H-M   'P 1'
#
loop_
_entity.id
_entity.type
_entity.pdbx_description
1 polymer ?
#
loop_
_entity_poly.entity_id
_entity_poly.type
_entity_poly.pdbx_seq_one_letter_code
_entity_poly.pdbx_strand_id
1 'polypeptide(L)'
;MDLTEKLGEKAAISGEKKAFFLTTGAEAVENCIKIARAKTGRPGIISFVGGWHGRTLMCMSLTGKVLPYKKNFGPMPGPVFHALFPAEELNVTEAQALHSLEMIFQADIDPSEVAAMIIEPVQGEGGFHQVTPSFAKSLRDICDEHGIVLIFDEVQCGFARTGTLFATEQLGVEPDLMTSAKSLAGGYPISAVIGRADIMDAPQVGGLGGTYSGNPLACVAALAVMEVIEEENLLERSIEIGDKIEAFLKGLNLSSIGHIRHKGAMLAFELIDSDGKPDVEATTNLKAKSFEQGLLLASCGMYGNAIRVMVPLTVEDEVLQEGLDIIKGILTA
;
A
#
# COMPACT_ATOMS: atom_id res chain seq x y z
N MET A 1 -24.49 3.27 -8.55
CA MET A 1 -25.12 2.79 -7.32
C MET A 1 -24.55 1.43 -6.96
N ASP A 2 -24.67 0.42 -7.78
CA ASP A 2 -24.25 -0.95 -7.48
C ASP A 2 -22.80 -1.09 -6.98
N LEU A 3 -21.82 -0.43 -7.63
CA LEU A 3 -20.42 -0.48 -7.18
C LEU A 3 -20.24 0.20 -5.81
N THR A 4 -20.93 1.30 -5.55
CA THR A 4 -20.88 1.99 -4.25
C THR A 4 -21.40 1.09 -3.12
N GLU A 5 -22.51 0.41 -3.37
CA GLU A 5 -23.13 -0.52 -2.42
C GLU A 5 -22.20 -1.71 -2.15
N LYS A 6 -21.71 -2.39 -3.21
CA LYS A 6 -20.77 -3.53 -3.07
C LYS A 6 -19.48 -3.13 -2.33
N LEU A 7 -18.87 -2.00 -2.66
CA LEU A 7 -17.68 -1.52 -1.94
C LEU A 7 -17.99 -1.19 -0.47
N GLY A 8 -19.12 -0.55 -0.22
CA GLY A 8 -19.58 -0.26 1.14
C GLY A 8 -19.83 -1.52 1.97
N GLU A 9 -20.42 -2.56 1.39
CA GLU A 9 -20.63 -3.85 2.07
C GLU A 9 -19.31 -4.55 2.43
N LYS A 10 -18.33 -4.49 1.54
CA LYS A 10 -17.06 -5.20 1.69
C LYS A 10 -16.00 -4.42 2.49
N ALA A 11 -16.12 -3.09 2.60
CA ALA A 11 -15.15 -2.28 3.34
C ALA A 11 -15.23 -2.55 4.85
N ALA A 12 -14.08 -2.76 5.48
CA ALA A 12 -13.94 -2.97 6.92
C ALA A 12 -14.11 -1.65 7.71
N ILE A 13 -15.27 -1.03 7.56
CA ILE A 13 -15.68 0.21 8.24
C ILE A 13 -17.10 0.00 8.73
N SER A 14 -17.39 0.23 10.00
CA SER A 14 -18.72 0.10 10.58
C SER A 14 -19.61 1.31 10.34
N GLY A 15 -20.92 1.11 10.47
CA GLY A 15 -21.93 2.17 10.34
C GLY A 15 -22.22 2.58 8.88
N GLU A 16 -22.80 3.76 8.72
CA GLU A 16 -23.12 4.31 7.40
C GLU A 16 -21.82 4.73 6.68
N LYS A 17 -21.69 4.26 5.44
CA LYS A 17 -20.50 4.46 4.59
C LYS A 17 -20.87 5.14 3.28
N LYS A 18 -19.94 5.90 2.75
CA LYS A 18 -20.03 6.49 1.41
C LYS A 18 -18.77 6.18 0.61
N ALA A 19 -18.93 6.07 -0.71
CA ALA A 19 -17.80 5.97 -1.63
C ALA A 19 -17.84 7.14 -2.63
N PHE A 20 -16.66 7.64 -2.95
CA PHE A 20 -16.44 8.70 -3.93
C PHE A 20 -15.43 8.20 -4.97
N PHE A 21 -15.82 8.19 -6.24
CA PHE A 21 -14.98 7.68 -7.31
C PHE A 21 -14.12 8.77 -7.95
N LEU A 22 -12.93 8.35 -8.38
CA LEU A 22 -11.93 9.16 -9.06
C LEU A 22 -11.26 8.32 -10.16
N THR A 23 -10.18 8.81 -10.77
CA THR A 23 -9.55 8.12 -11.89
C THR A 23 -8.26 7.41 -11.48
N THR A 24 -7.50 7.95 -10.52
CA THR A 24 -6.19 7.43 -10.12
C THR A 24 -6.06 7.28 -8.59
N GLY A 25 -5.18 6.38 -8.13
CA GLY A 25 -4.87 6.25 -6.71
C GLY A 25 -4.37 7.55 -6.08
N ALA A 26 -3.58 8.35 -6.83
CA ALA A 26 -3.12 9.65 -6.36
C ALA A 26 -4.29 10.63 -6.11
N GLU A 27 -5.30 10.65 -7.00
CA GLU A 27 -6.51 11.46 -6.77
C GLU A 27 -7.29 10.97 -5.54
N ALA A 28 -7.38 9.65 -5.32
CA ALA A 28 -8.02 9.12 -4.13
C ALA A 28 -7.31 9.59 -2.85
N VAL A 29 -5.98 9.49 -2.79
CA VAL A 29 -5.18 9.97 -1.66
C VAL A 29 -5.35 11.48 -1.47
N GLU A 30 -5.20 12.29 -2.53
CA GLU A 30 -5.41 13.76 -2.47
C GLU A 30 -6.78 14.11 -1.89
N ASN A 31 -7.83 13.38 -2.30
CA ASN A 31 -9.17 13.62 -1.80
C ASN A 31 -9.37 13.13 -0.37
N CYS A 32 -8.74 12.03 0.07
CA CYS A 32 -8.71 11.66 1.49
C CYS A 32 -8.15 12.78 2.36
N ILE A 33 -7.04 13.40 1.95
CA ILE A 33 -6.44 14.53 2.67
C ILE A 33 -7.39 15.74 2.69
N LYS A 34 -8.04 16.05 1.55
CA LYS A 34 -9.03 17.14 1.49
C LYS A 34 -10.21 16.88 2.42
N ILE A 35 -10.74 15.66 2.43
CA ILE A 35 -11.87 15.24 3.28
C ILE A 35 -11.47 15.35 4.76
N ALA A 36 -10.31 14.82 5.15
CA ALA A 36 -9.82 14.86 6.51
C ALA A 36 -9.62 16.31 7.01
N ARG A 37 -9.01 17.17 6.19
CA ARG A 37 -8.87 18.58 6.49
C ARG A 37 -10.21 19.32 6.61
N ALA A 38 -11.16 19.01 5.73
CA ALA A 38 -12.51 19.60 5.79
C ALA A 38 -13.26 19.15 7.06
N LYS A 39 -13.10 17.88 7.47
CA LYS A 39 -13.74 17.33 8.67
C LYS A 39 -13.18 17.93 9.96
N THR A 40 -11.86 18.08 10.04
CA THR A 40 -11.18 18.46 11.28
C THR A 40 -10.91 19.96 11.38
N GLY A 41 -10.83 20.67 10.24
CA GLY A 41 -10.36 22.07 10.18
C GLY A 41 -8.85 22.22 10.42
N ARG A 42 -8.08 21.12 10.44
CA ARG A 42 -6.67 21.06 10.81
C ARG A 42 -5.77 20.90 9.57
N PRO A 43 -4.55 21.44 9.55
CA PRO A 43 -3.67 21.37 8.38
C PRO A 43 -2.74 20.16 8.34
N GLY A 44 -2.33 19.63 9.50
CA GLY A 44 -1.23 18.67 9.64
C GLY A 44 -1.57 17.27 9.15
N ILE A 45 -0.62 16.61 8.53
CA ILE A 45 -0.75 15.19 8.11
C ILE A 45 0.48 14.43 8.58
N ILE A 46 0.27 13.23 9.10
CA ILE A 46 1.33 12.28 9.42
C ILE A 46 1.27 11.15 8.41
N SER A 47 2.42 10.82 7.84
CA SER A 47 2.66 9.64 7.01
C SER A 47 3.87 8.88 7.55
N PHE A 48 4.31 7.80 6.89
CA PHE A 48 5.36 6.94 7.43
C PHE A 48 6.54 6.81 6.46
N VAL A 49 7.74 6.68 7.03
CA VAL A 49 8.96 6.40 6.27
C VAL A 49 8.76 5.12 5.44
N GLY A 50 9.18 5.15 4.18
CA GLY A 50 8.95 4.06 3.21
C GLY A 50 7.57 4.07 2.54
N GLY A 51 6.59 4.81 3.07
CA GLY A 51 5.26 4.93 2.48
C GLY A 51 5.29 5.54 1.08
N TRP A 52 4.36 5.12 0.21
CA TRP A 52 4.25 5.63 -1.15
C TRP A 52 2.79 5.83 -1.55
N HIS A 53 2.38 7.08 -1.79
CA HIS A 53 0.99 7.47 -1.94
C HIS A 53 0.63 8.09 -3.29
N GLY A 54 1.58 8.19 -4.21
CA GLY A 54 1.37 8.71 -5.57
C GLY A 54 2.40 9.75 -6.01
N ARG A 55 2.17 10.37 -7.17
CA ARG A 55 3.13 11.25 -7.84
C ARG A 55 2.63 12.69 -8.03
N THR A 56 1.46 13.06 -7.53
CA THR A 56 1.04 14.46 -7.43
C THR A 56 1.78 15.15 -6.28
N LEU A 57 1.77 16.48 -6.24
CA LEU A 57 2.59 17.23 -5.28
C LEU A 57 2.28 16.84 -3.82
N MET A 58 0.99 16.73 -3.45
CA MET A 58 0.63 16.32 -2.08
C MET A 58 1.00 14.85 -1.83
N CYS A 59 0.75 13.96 -2.78
CA CYS A 59 1.15 12.55 -2.65
C CYS A 59 2.68 12.39 -2.52
N MET A 60 3.47 13.18 -3.26
CA MET A 60 4.92 13.21 -3.09
C MET A 60 5.34 13.75 -1.72
N SER A 61 4.60 14.74 -1.20
CA SER A 61 4.84 15.23 0.16
C SER A 61 4.65 14.12 1.20
N LEU A 62 3.59 13.31 1.06
CA LEU A 62 3.29 12.17 1.92
C LEU A 62 4.29 11.01 1.77
N THR A 63 4.89 10.85 0.59
CA THR A 63 5.80 9.73 0.31
C THR A 63 7.04 9.78 1.20
N GLY A 64 7.34 8.66 1.88
CA GLY A 64 8.43 8.53 2.87
C GLY A 64 9.79 8.17 2.27
N LYS A 65 10.03 8.43 0.96
CA LYS A 65 11.28 8.13 0.26
C LYS A 65 11.65 9.27 -0.70
N VAL A 66 12.92 9.72 -0.66
CA VAL A 66 13.38 10.86 -1.47
C VAL A 66 13.64 10.45 -2.93
N LEU A 67 14.46 9.43 -3.14
CA LEU A 67 14.82 8.96 -4.47
C LEU A 67 13.96 7.77 -4.88
N PRO A 68 13.46 7.77 -6.11
CA PRO A 68 13.51 8.79 -7.17
C PRO A 68 12.37 9.83 -7.10
N TYR A 69 11.54 9.85 -6.04
CA TYR A 69 10.20 10.44 -6.07
C TYR A 69 10.14 11.94 -5.81
N LYS A 70 11.00 12.48 -4.93
CA LYS A 70 10.93 13.89 -4.46
C LYS A 70 12.02 14.79 -5.03
N LYS A 71 13.17 14.23 -5.42
CA LYS A 71 14.33 15.02 -5.83
C LYS A 71 14.00 15.94 -7.01
N ASN A 72 14.23 17.24 -6.84
CA ASN A 72 14.03 18.29 -7.85
C ASN A 72 12.56 18.62 -8.20
N PHE A 73 11.58 18.18 -7.39
CA PHE A 73 10.15 18.46 -7.62
C PHE A 73 9.54 19.42 -6.57
N GLY A 74 10.35 19.96 -5.64
CA GLY A 74 9.86 20.89 -4.63
C GLY A 74 9.53 22.29 -5.14
N PRO A 75 8.90 23.16 -4.31
CA PRO A 75 8.54 22.87 -2.93
C PRO A 75 7.35 21.93 -2.80
N MET A 76 7.32 21.13 -1.72
CA MET A 76 6.21 20.23 -1.43
C MET A 76 5.15 20.91 -0.57
N PRO A 77 3.85 20.68 -0.81
CA PRO A 77 2.80 21.18 0.08
C PRO A 77 2.86 20.48 1.45
N GLY A 78 2.49 21.24 2.48
CA GLY A 78 2.50 20.74 3.85
C GLY A 78 1.45 21.43 4.73
N PRO A 79 1.55 21.26 6.08
CA PRO A 79 2.59 20.49 6.79
C PRO A 79 2.37 18.96 6.69
N VAL A 80 3.45 18.22 6.44
CA VAL A 80 3.50 16.75 6.43
C VAL A 80 4.71 16.30 7.23
N PHE A 81 4.50 15.36 8.14
CA PHE A 81 5.53 14.78 9.00
C PHE A 81 5.63 13.28 8.77
N HIS A 82 6.82 12.70 8.91
CA HIS A 82 7.06 11.29 8.64
C HIS A 82 7.48 10.58 9.93
N ALA A 83 6.60 9.76 10.47
CA ALA A 83 6.93 8.83 11.55
C ALA A 83 7.70 7.61 11.00
N LEU A 84 8.44 6.92 11.84
CA LEU A 84 9.08 5.67 11.49
C LEU A 84 8.00 4.58 11.25
N PHE A 85 8.27 3.69 10.30
CA PHE A 85 7.45 2.49 10.08
C PHE A 85 8.15 1.29 10.74
N PRO A 86 7.46 0.45 11.52
CA PRO A 86 8.09 -0.70 12.15
C PRO A 86 8.41 -1.77 11.11
N ALA A 87 9.70 -2.09 10.98
CA ALA A 87 10.19 -3.11 10.06
C ALA A 87 11.53 -3.65 10.59
N GLU A 88 11.63 -4.96 10.76
CA GLU A 88 12.84 -5.62 11.27
C GLU A 88 14.04 -5.35 10.36
N GLU A 89 13.82 -5.39 9.05
CA GLU A 89 14.82 -5.16 8.01
C GLU A 89 15.39 -3.72 8.03
N LEU A 90 14.64 -2.80 8.60
CA LEU A 90 15.08 -1.41 8.81
C LEU A 90 15.61 -1.19 10.24
N ASN A 91 15.65 -2.23 11.07
CA ASN A 91 15.97 -2.17 12.50
C ASN A 91 15.08 -1.20 13.28
N VAL A 92 13.80 -1.14 12.93
CA VAL A 92 12.79 -0.30 13.59
C VAL A 92 11.76 -1.19 14.26
N THR A 93 11.71 -1.15 15.59
CA THR A 93 10.68 -1.81 16.38
C THR A 93 9.39 -0.98 16.43
N GLU A 94 8.26 -1.60 16.79
CA GLU A 94 7.00 -0.88 17.02
C GLU A 94 7.16 0.23 18.09
N ALA A 95 7.89 -0.06 19.17
CA ALA A 95 8.14 0.92 20.22
C ALA A 95 8.92 2.14 19.70
N GLN A 96 9.90 1.94 18.82
CA GLN A 96 10.64 3.04 18.20
C GLN A 96 9.76 3.83 17.22
N ALA A 97 8.89 3.15 16.47
CA ALA A 97 7.95 3.81 15.56
C ALA A 97 6.94 4.67 16.35
N LEU A 98 6.36 4.15 17.42
CA LEU A 98 5.47 4.91 18.31
C LEU A 98 6.19 6.08 18.98
N HIS A 99 7.41 5.86 19.48
CA HIS A 99 8.21 6.95 20.05
C HIS A 99 8.51 8.05 19.02
N SER A 100 8.78 7.70 17.75
CA SER A 100 8.97 8.71 16.70
C SER A 100 7.72 9.57 16.48
N LEU A 101 6.53 8.97 16.62
CA LEU A 101 5.26 9.68 16.54
C LEU A 101 5.06 10.62 17.74
N GLU A 102 5.38 10.16 18.95
CA GLU A 102 5.40 11.01 20.15
C GLU A 102 6.34 12.22 19.98
N MET A 103 7.54 11.98 19.40
CA MET A 103 8.50 13.07 19.15
C MET A 103 7.98 14.10 18.14
N ILE A 104 7.24 13.68 17.10
CA ILE A 104 6.56 14.61 16.19
C ILE A 104 5.56 15.47 16.95
N PHE A 105 4.78 14.88 17.85
CA PHE A 105 3.83 15.65 18.69
C PHE A 105 4.49 16.58 19.69
N GLN A 106 5.70 16.28 20.14
CA GLN A 106 6.43 17.12 21.08
C GLN A 106 7.24 18.24 20.41
N ALA A 107 7.73 18.00 19.19
CA ALA A 107 8.73 18.88 18.57
C ALA A 107 8.21 19.60 17.31
N ASP A 108 7.31 19.02 16.56
CA ASP A 108 6.98 19.49 15.21
C ASP A 108 5.56 20.04 15.08
N ILE A 109 4.55 19.39 15.67
CA ILE A 109 3.15 19.78 15.56
C ILE A 109 2.33 19.28 16.74
N ASP A 110 1.51 20.15 17.32
CA ASP A 110 0.53 19.74 18.34
C ASP A 110 -0.48 18.75 17.73
N PRO A 111 -0.81 17.62 18.40
CA PRO A 111 -1.76 16.63 17.88
C PRO A 111 -3.14 17.22 17.56
N SER A 112 -3.54 18.31 18.24
CA SER A 112 -4.79 19.03 17.93
C SER A 112 -4.78 19.76 16.57
N GLU A 113 -3.62 19.90 15.93
CA GLU A 113 -3.43 20.48 14.60
C GLU A 113 -3.30 19.41 13.51
N VAL A 114 -3.28 18.11 13.88
CA VAL A 114 -3.18 17.00 12.93
C VAL A 114 -4.56 16.60 12.43
N ALA A 115 -4.76 16.68 11.10
CA ALA A 115 -6.00 16.26 10.44
C ALA A 115 -6.09 14.76 10.26
N ALA A 116 -5.00 14.13 9.80
CA ALA A 116 -5.01 12.71 9.49
C ALA A 116 -3.64 12.03 9.67
N MET A 117 -3.68 10.73 9.90
CA MET A 117 -2.58 9.79 9.67
C MET A 117 -2.92 8.90 8.47
N ILE A 118 -1.97 8.72 7.55
CA ILE A 118 -2.12 7.86 6.40
C ILE A 118 -1.02 6.78 6.40
N ILE A 119 -1.43 5.52 6.22
CA ILE A 119 -0.53 4.36 6.19
C ILE A 119 -1.01 3.32 5.19
N GLU A 120 -0.07 2.63 4.54
CA GLU A 120 -0.37 1.42 3.75
C GLU A 120 -0.40 0.21 4.70
N PRO A 121 -1.46 -0.63 4.72
CA PRO A 121 -1.46 -1.89 5.49
C PRO A 121 -0.28 -2.81 5.14
N VAL A 122 0.14 -2.80 3.86
CA VAL A 122 1.40 -3.38 3.39
C VAL A 122 2.07 -2.34 2.50
N GLN A 123 3.25 -1.87 2.88
CA GLN A 123 4.00 -0.88 2.10
C GLN A 123 4.41 -1.44 0.73
N GLY A 124 3.93 -0.83 -0.36
CA GLY A 124 4.29 -1.28 -1.70
C GLY A 124 5.74 -0.96 -2.07
N GLU A 125 6.01 0.30 -2.36
CA GLU A 125 7.33 0.78 -2.78
C GLU A 125 8.37 0.77 -1.63
N GLY A 126 7.90 0.76 -0.38
CA GLY A 126 8.74 0.68 0.82
C GLY A 126 9.42 -0.68 1.00
N GLY A 127 8.90 -1.75 0.40
CA GLY A 127 9.53 -3.06 0.45
C GLY A 127 8.65 -4.20 0.97
N PHE A 128 7.33 -4.06 0.92
CA PHE A 128 6.34 -5.03 1.38
C PHE A 128 6.39 -5.30 2.90
N HIS A 129 6.77 -4.28 3.65
CA HIS A 129 6.66 -4.30 5.11
C HIS A 129 5.19 -4.23 5.52
N GLN A 130 4.82 -5.02 6.51
CA GLN A 130 3.43 -5.19 6.94
C GLN A 130 3.17 -4.43 8.24
N VAL A 131 2.03 -3.77 8.31
CA VAL A 131 1.50 -3.28 9.59
C VAL A 131 1.04 -4.49 10.41
N THR A 132 1.45 -4.56 11.67
CA THR A 132 0.95 -5.57 12.60
C THR A 132 -0.39 -5.14 13.21
N PRO A 133 -1.24 -6.08 13.66
CA PRO A 133 -2.46 -5.73 14.39
C PRO A 133 -2.20 -4.87 15.64
N SER A 134 -1.09 -5.10 16.36
CA SER A 134 -0.71 -4.31 17.55
C SER A 134 -0.38 -2.87 17.20
N PHE A 135 0.39 -2.66 16.12
CA PHE A 135 0.73 -1.31 15.67
C PHE A 135 -0.50 -0.58 15.12
N ALA A 136 -1.33 -1.27 14.31
CA ALA A 136 -2.60 -0.72 13.83
C ALA A 136 -3.52 -0.28 14.97
N LYS A 137 -3.61 -1.12 16.04
CA LYS A 137 -4.38 -0.78 17.24
C LYS A 137 -3.84 0.46 17.94
N SER A 138 -2.53 0.58 18.10
CA SER A 138 -1.89 1.75 18.72
C SER A 138 -2.16 3.02 17.89
N LEU A 139 -2.09 2.95 16.56
CA LEU A 139 -2.42 4.10 15.69
C LEU A 139 -3.90 4.49 15.82
N ARG A 140 -4.82 3.50 15.90
CA ARG A 140 -6.24 3.77 16.09
C ARG A 140 -6.49 4.45 17.43
N ASP A 141 -5.89 3.97 18.51
CA ASP A 141 -6.05 4.56 19.85
C ASP A 141 -5.57 6.02 19.90
N ILE A 142 -4.41 6.29 19.30
CA ILE A 142 -3.87 7.66 19.20
C ILE A 142 -4.80 8.56 18.35
N CYS A 143 -5.30 8.04 17.23
CA CYS A 143 -6.23 8.79 16.39
C CYS A 143 -7.55 9.10 17.12
N ASP A 144 -8.07 8.16 17.89
CA ASP A 144 -9.29 8.33 18.68
C ASP A 144 -9.08 9.34 19.82
N GLU A 145 -7.95 9.27 20.52
CA GLU A 145 -7.61 10.19 21.61
C GLU A 145 -7.55 11.66 21.14
N HIS A 146 -6.96 11.88 19.96
CA HIS A 146 -6.72 13.23 19.46
C HIS A 146 -7.72 13.71 18.39
N GLY A 147 -8.69 12.86 18.00
CA GLY A 147 -9.64 13.17 16.95
C GLY A 147 -8.98 13.32 15.56
N ILE A 148 -7.97 12.48 15.28
CA ILE A 148 -7.25 12.42 14.02
C ILE A 148 -7.93 11.40 13.11
N VAL A 149 -8.08 11.70 11.81
CA VAL A 149 -8.66 10.78 10.84
C VAL A 149 -7.61 9.73 10.46
N LEU A 150 -7.90 8.44 10.69
CA LEU A 150 -7.05 7.32 10.26
C LEU A 150 -7.39 6.92 8.84
N ILE A 151 -6.40 6.93 7.95
CA ILE A 151 -6.53 6.58 6.53
C ILE A 151 -5.69 5.35 6.23
N PHE A 152 -6.32 4.27 5.72
CA PHE A 152 -5.59 3.13 5.16
C PHE A 152 -5.53 3.22 3.64
N ASP A 153 -4.31 3.27 3.11
CA ASP A 153 -4.07 3.28 1.67
C ASP A 153 -4.01 1.84 1.12
N GLU A 154 -5.15 1.37 0.62
CA GLU A 154 -5.32 0.04 0.04
C GLU A 154 -5.12 0.02 -1.49
N VAL A 155 -4.55 1.06 -2.06
CA VAL A 155 -4.33 1.17 -3.52
C VAL A 155 -3.52 0.00 -4.07
N GLN A 156 -2.56 -0.54 -3.31
CA GLN A 156 -1.74 -1.66 -3.77
C GLN A 156 -2.09 -2.99 -3.11
N CYS A 157 -2.48 -3.00 -1.85
CA CYS A 157 -2.73 -4.21 -1.08
C CYS A 157 -4.17 -4.72 -1.13
N GLY A 158 -5.11 -3.93 -1.61
CA GLY A 158 -6.50 -4.33 -1.79
C GLY A 158 -6.75 -5.28 -2.97
N PHE A 159 -8.00 -5.67 -3.11
CA PHE A 159 -8.52 -6.53 -4.18
C PHE A 159 -7.80 -7.87 -4.29
N ALA A 160 -7.97 -8.68 -3.25
CA ALA A 160 -7.47 -10.04 -3.10
C ALA A 160 -5.94 -10.19 -2.99
N ARG A 161 -5.17 -9.12 -3.23
CA ARG A 161 -3.71 -9.18 -3.31
C ARG A 161 -3.04 -9.79 -2.07
N THR A 162 -3.64 -9.62 -0.90
CA THR A 162 -3.10 -10.05 0.41
C THR A 162 -3.84 -11.26 1.01
N GLY A 163 -4.72 -11.91 0.25
CA GLY A 163 -5.52 -13.05 0.71
C GLY A 163 -6.87 -12.68 1.34
N THR A 164 -7.18 -11.40 1.44
CA THR A 164 -8.50 -10.83 1.77
C THR A 164 -8.86 -9.80 0.73
N LEU A 165 -10.12 -9.36 0.65
CA LEU A 165 -10.48 -8.32 -0.32
C LEU A 165 -9.74 -7.02 -0.02
N PHE A 166 -9.66 -6.63 1.25
CA PHE A 166 -8.83 -5.53 1.74
C PHE A 166 -7.89 -6.04 2.83
N ALA A 167 -6.62 -5.63 2.81
CA ALA A 167 -5.64 -6.02 3.83
C ALA A 167 -6.05 -5.56 5.24
N THR A 168 -6.80 -4.47 5.34
CA THR A 168 -7.42 -3.93 6.56
C THR A 168 -8.18 -4.99 7.37
N GLU A 169 -8.86 -5.94 6.70
CA GLU A 169 -9.62 -7.01 7.36
C GLU A 169 -8.76 -7.86 8.32
N GLN A 170 -7.45 -7.91 8.06
CA GLN A 170 -6.48 -8.71 8.84
C GLN A 170 -5.86 -7.93 10.01
N LEU A 171 -6.17 -6.64 10.14
CA LEU A 171 -5.57 -5.78 11.17
C LEU A 171 -6.40 -5.69 12.46
N GLY A 172 -7.69 -6.07 12.39
CA GLY A 172 -8.58 -6.03 13.55
C GLY A 172 -8.94 -4.62 14.03
N VAL A 173 -8.69 -3.60 13.19
CA VAL A 173 -9.08 -2.21 13.42
C VAL A 173 -9.74 -1.62 12.18
N GLU A 174 -10.59 -0.63 12.40
CA GLU A 174 -11.30 0.06 11.32
C GLU A 174 -10.67 1.44 11.09
N PRO A 175 -10.31 1.79 9.83
CA PRO A 175 -9.94 3.15 9.49
C PRO A 175 -11.19 4.03 9.35
N ASP A 176 -11.00 5.33 9.36
CA ASP A 176 -12.04 6.30 9.05
C ASP A 176 -12.26 6.45 7.54
N LEU A 177 -11.18 6.36 6.78
CA LEU A 177 -11.15 6.42 5.31
C LEU A 177 -10.23 5.33 4.75
N MET A 178 -10.61 4.80 3.59
CA MET A 178 -9.79 3.87 2.80
C MET A 178 -9.67 4.37 1.37
N THR A 179 -8.51 4.15 0.74
CA THR A 179 -8.35 4.34 -0.70
C THR A 179 -8.31 3.01 -1.43
N SER A 180 -8.80 2.97 -2.66
CA SER A 180 -8.68 1.81 -3.54
C SER A 180 -8.46 2.25 -4.99
N ALA A 181 -7.66 1.48 -5.75
CA ALA A 181 -7.37 1.69 -7.17
C ALA A 181 -6.73 0.43 -7.77
N LYS A 182 -5.86 0.58 -8.76
CA LYS A 182 -5.10 -0.52 -9.41
C LYS A 182 -5.98 -1.71 -9.76
N SER A 183 -5.97 -2.77 -8.94
CA SER A 183 -6.73 -4.00 -9.19
C SER A 183 -8.25 -3.82 -9.12
N LEU A 184 -8.74 -2.68 -8.61
CA LEU A 184 -10.16 -2.37 -8.48
C LEU A 184 -10.98 -2.66 -9.75
N ALA A 185 -10.45 -2.34 -10.93
CA ALA A 185 -11.16 -2.51 -12.19
C ALA A 185 -10.32 -3.20 -13.28
N GLY A 186 -9.37 -4.07 -12.89
CA GLY A 186 -8.63 -4.92 -13.84
C GLY A 186 -7.88 -4.18 -14.96
N GLY A 187 -7.48 -2.92 -14.72
CA GLY A 187 -6.76 -2.09 -15.69
C GLY A 187 -7.53 -0.88 -16.20
N TYR A 188 -8.84 -0.80 -16.00
CA TYR A 188 -9.59 0.44 -16.29
C TYR A 188 -9.28 1.51 -15.24
N PRO A 189 -9.06 2.78 -15.68
CA PRO A 189 -8.74 3.88 -14.78
C PRO A 189 -9.92 4.24 -13.86
N ILE A 190 -9.85 3.81 -12.62
CA ILE A 190 -10.78 4.18 -11.55
C ILE A 190 -10.07 4.04 -10.20
N SER A 191 -10.46 4.89 -9.28
CA SER A 191 -10.13 4.78 -7.86
C SER A 191 -11.31 5.17 -7.01
N ALA A 192 -11.27 4.82 -5.74
CA ALA A 192 -12.30 5.15 -4.78
C ALA A 192 -11.70 5.62 -3.46
N VAL A 193 -12.38 6.56 -2.84
CA VAL A 193 -12.32 6.82 -1.39
C VAL A 193 -13.58 6.20 -0.79
N ILE A 194 -13.41 5.35 0.21
CA ILE A 194 -14.48 4.74 0.96
C ILE A 194 -14.33 5.18 2.42
N GLY A 195 -15.38 5.63 3.05
CA GLY A 195 -15.25 6.13 4.42
C GLY A 195 -16.58 6.28 5.15
N ARG A 196 -16.46 6.60 6.43
CA ARG A 196 -17.61 6.91 7.29
C ARG A 196 -18.39 8.10 6.71
N ALA A 197 -19.71 7.97 6.67
CA ALA A 197 -20.57 8.99 6.07
C ALA A 197 -20.38 10.38 6.69
N ASP A 198 -20.23 10.46 8.03
CA ASP A 198 -20.05 11.72 8.74
C ASP A 198 -18.73 12.46 8.40
N ILE A 199 -17.73 11.72 7.93
CA ILE A 199 -16.45 12.25 7.47
C ILE A 199 -16.53 12.61 5.98
N MET A 200 -17.09 11.70 5.18
CA MET A 200 -17.25 11.89 3.74
C MET A 200 -18.14 13.09 3.37
N ASP A 201 -19.08 13.48 4.25
CA ASP A 201 -19.97 14.62 4.06
C ASP A 201 -19.37 15.98 4.51
N ALA A 202 -18.19 15.99 5.09
CA ALA A 202 -17.58 17.23 5.60
C ALA A 202 -17.21 18.27 4.53
N PRO A 203 -16.74 17.88 3.32
CA PRO A 203 -16.48 18.85 2.26
C PRO A 203 -17.76 19.52 1.77
N GLN A 204 -17.67 20.81 1.45
CA GLN A 204 -18.79 21.51 0.81
C GLN A 204 -19.14 20.87 -0.54
N VAL A 205 -20.43 20.88 -0.88
CA VAL A 205 -20.92 20.41 -2.17
C VAL A 205 -20.19 21.13 -3.31
N GLY A 206 -19.66 20.36 -4.25
CA GLY A 206 -18.82 20.86 -5.35
C GLY A 206 -17.34 21.03 -5.01
N GLY A 207 -16.93 20.77 -3.76
CA GLY A 207 -15.51 20.84 -3.33
C GLY A 207 -14.65 19.67 -3.80
N LEU A 208 -15.27 18.54 -4.14
CA LEU A 208 -14.63 17.35 -4.69
C LEU A 208 -15.18 17.06 -6.07
N GLY A 209 -14.37 16.46 -6.98
CA GLY A 209 -14.85 16.10 -8.30
C GLY A 209 -13.72 15.71 -9.26
N GLY A 210 -14.13 15.21 -10.42
CA GLY A 210 -13.29 14.88 -11.56
C GLY A 210 -14.17 14.61 -12.77
N THR A 211 -13.80 15.13 -13.94
CA THR A 211 -14.65 15.07 -15.15
C THR A 211 -15.03 13.65 -15.55
N TYR A 212 -14.10 12.70 -15.39
CA TYR A 212 -14.30 11.29 -15.73
C TYR A 212 -14.44 10.37 -14.53
N SER A 213 -14.59 10.94 -13.34
CA SER A 213 -14.76 10.19 -12.11
C SER A 213 -16.01 9.32 -12.16
N GLY A 214 -15.89 8.04 -11.81
CA GLY A 214 -16.99 7.10 -11.80
C GLY A 214 -17.58 6.82 -13.21
N ASN A 215 -16.73 6.84 -14.27
CA ASN A 215 -17.22 6.53 -15.62
C ASN A 215 -17.83 5.11 -15.65
N PRO A 216 -18.94 4.91 -16.42
CA PRO A 216 -19.69 3.65 -16.37
C PRO A 216 -18.88 2.42 -16.76
N LEU A 217 -17.98 2.53 -17.73
CA LEU A 217 -17.16 1.38 -18.18
C LEU A 217 -16.24 0.88 -17.07
N ALA A 218 -15.56 1.78 -16.36
CA ALA A 218 -14.71 1.39 -15.25
C ALA A 218 -15.51 0.87 -14.05
N CYS A 219 -16.72 1.41 -13.78
CA CYS A 219 -17.60 0.90 -12.74
C CYS A 219 -18.07 -0.54 -13.04
N VAL A 220 -18.47 -0.82 -14.29
CA VAL A 220 -18.85 -2.19 -14.71
C VAL A 220 -17.64 -3.14 -14.65
N ALA A 221 -16.47 -2.70 -15.07
CA ALA A 221 -15.24 -3.49 -14.96
C ALA A 221 -14.90 -3.82 -13.50
N ALA A 222 -15.08 -2.86 -12.58
CA ALA A 222 -14.85 -3.10 -11.16
C ALA A 222 -15.83 -4.13 -10.56
N LEU A 223 -17.10 -4.09 -10.96
CA LEU A 223 -18.09 -5.11 -10.58
C LEU A 223 -17.71 -6.50 -11.08
N ALA A 224 -17.30 -6.59 -12.36
CA ALA A 224 -16.82 -7.85 -12.95
C ALA A 224 -15.56 -8.40 -12.24
N VAL A 225 -14.61 -7.53 -11.86
CA VAL A 225 -13.44 -7.94 -11.07
C VAL A 225 -13.85 -8.55 -9.73
N MET A 226 -14.83 -7.96 -9.04
CA MET A 226 -15.32 -8.52 -7.76
C MET A 226 -15.98 -9.89 -7.96
N GLU A 227 -16.73 -10.06 -9.06
CA GLU A 227 -17.34 -11.36 -9.43
C GLU A 227 -16.26 -12.42 -9.71
N VAL A 228 -15.24 -12.09 -10.51
CA VAL A 228 -14.13 -13.01 -10.82
C VAL A 228 -13.34 -13.39 -9.56
N ILE A 229 -13.11 -12.44 -8.63
CA ILE A 229 -12.44 -12.74 -7.35
C ILE A 229 -13.21 -13.82 -6.58
N GLU A 230 -14.55 -13.75 -6.56
CA GLU A 230 -15.40 -14.71 -5.85
C GLU A 230 -15.50 -16.05 -6.64
N GLU A 231 -15.73 -16.00 -7.95
CA GLU A 231 -15.93 -17.19 -8.80
C GLU A 231 -14.67 -18.05 -8.94
N GLU A 232 -13.49 -17.41 -9.02
CA GLU A 232 -12.20 -18.11 -9.18
C GLU A 232 -11.47 -18.31 -7.84
N ASN A 233 -12.09 -17.99 -6.69
CA ASN A 233 -11.51 -18.13 -5.35
C ASN A 233 -10.14 -17.44 -5.22
N LEU A 234 -10.00 -16.22 -5.76
CA LEU A 234 -8.71 -15.54 -5.85
C LEU A 234 -8.15 -15.09 -4.48
N LEU A 235 -8.94 -15.10 -3.42
CA LEU A 235 -8.45 -14.88 -2.05
C LEU A 235 -7.52 -16.01 -1.62
N GLU A 236 -7.98 -17.24 -1.71
CA GLU A 236 -7.21 -18.45 -1.44
C GLU A 236 -6.03 -18.59 -2.42
N ARG A 237 -6.29 -18.35 -3.70
CA ARG A 237 -5.24 -18.37 -4.73
C ARG A 237 -4.10 -17.39 -4.43
N SER A 238 -4.39 -16.24 -3.91
CA SER A 238 -3.39 -15.26 -3.49
C SER A 238 -2.44 -15.84 -2.43
N ILE A 239 -2.99 -16.52 -1.43
CA ILE A 239 -2.21 -17.18 -0.37
C ILE A 239 -1.34 -18.29 -0.94
N GLU A 240 -1.92 -19.16 -1.75
CA GLU A 240 -1.19 -20.26 -2.41
C GLU A 240 0.01 -19.77 -3.24
N ILE A 241 -0.18 -18.70 -4.01
CA ILE A 241 0.90 -18.07 -4.79
C ILE A 241 2.03 -17.58 -3.87
N GLY A 242 1.68 -16.87 -2.80
CA GLY A 242 2.68 -16.37 -1.85
C GLY A 242 3.46 -17.50 -1.20
N ASP A 243 2.77 -18.50 -0.66
CA ASP A 243 3.38 -19.66 -0.01
C ASP A 243 4.28 -20.44 -0.97
N LYS A 244 3.85 -20.65 -2.23
CA LYS A 244 4.61 -21.36 -3.26
C LYS A 244 5.91 -20.62 -3.59
N ILE A 245 5.87 -19.29 -3.76
CA ILE A 245 7.05 -18.49 -4.07
C ILE A 245 7.99 -18.46 -2.87
N GLU A 246 7.48 -18.27 -1.65
CA GLU A 246 8.29 -18.25 -0.43
C GLU A 246 9.01 -19.59 -0.23
N ALA A 247 8.28 -20.71 -0.34
CA ALA A 247 8.84 -22.05 -0.22
C ALA A 247 9.94 -22.32 -1.26
N PHE A 248 9.72 -21.86 -2.51
CA PHE A 248 10.71 -21.98 -3.57
C PHE A 248 11.99 -21.20 -3.24
N LEU A 249 11.88 -19.93 -2.86
CA LEU A 249 13.03 -19.08 -2.55
C LEU A 249 13.81 -19.60 -1.34
N LYS A 250 13.13 -20.02 -0.28
CA LYS A 250 13.75 -20.65 0.90
C LYS A 250 14.46 -21.95 0.53
N GLY A 251 13.88 -22.73 -0.38
CA GLY A 251 14.44 -24.00 -0.89
C GLY A 251 15.75 -23.82 -1.68
N LEU A 252 16.06 -22.62 -2.18
CA LEU A 252 17.32 -22.35 -2.88
C LEU A 252 18.53 -22.36 -1.94
N ASN A 253 18.34 -22.09 -0.65
CA ASN A 253 19.41 -22.10 0.37
C ASN A 253 20.60 -21.18 0.03
N LEU A 254 20.35 -20.04 -0.58
CA LEU A 254 21.38 -19.08 -1.00
C LEU A 254 21.61 -18.02 0.10
N SER A 255 22.86 -17.85 0.53
CA SER A 255 23.24 -16.82 1.50
C SER A 255 23.11 -15.39 0.96
N SER A 256 23.00 -15.20 -0.35
CA SER A 256 22.71 -13.91 -0.99
C SER A 256 21.25 -13.48 -0.92
N ILE A 257 20.35 -14.38 -0.51
CA ILE A 257 18.94 -14.03 -0.24
C ILE A 257 18.82 -13.69 1.24
N GLY A 258 18.45 -12.45 1.52
CA GLY A 258 18.16 -11.95 2.86
C GLY A 258 16.72 -12.21 3.28
N HIS A 259 16.05 -11.21 3.82
CA HIS A 259 14.67 -11.35 4.27
C HIS A 259 13.72 -11.67 3.11
N ILE A 260 12.91 -12.70 3.28
CA ILE A 260 11.77 -13.04 2.42
C ILE A 260 10.51 -12.75 3.22
N ARG A 261 9.61 -11.98 2.66
CA ARG A 261 8.34 -11.61 3.31
C ARG A 261 7.21 -11.59 2.31
N HIS A 262 6.05 -12.06 2.72
CA HIS A 262 4.86 -11.99 1.88
C HIS A 262 3.58 -11.80 2.70
N LYS A 263 2.57 -11.28 2.04
CA LYS A 263 1.18 -11.25 2.49
C LYS A 263 0.32 -11.61 1.27
N GLY A 264 -0.23 -12.83 1.26
CA GLY A 264 -0.80 -13.36 0.03
C GLY A 264 0.21 -13.28 -1.12
N ALA A 265 -0.22 -12.85 -2.30
CA ALA A 265 0.62 -12.71 -3.49
C ALA A 265 1.43 -11.39 -3.56
N MET A 266 1.50 -10.62 -2.49
CA MET A 266 2.51 -9.56 -2.32
C MET A 266 3.75 -10.16 -1.67
N LEU A 267 4.75 -10.51 -2.47
CA LEU A 267 6.01 -11.07 -1.97
C LEU A 267 7.21 -10.22 -2.39
N ALA A 268 8.12 -10.01 -1.44
CA ALA A 268 9.42 -9.42 -1.70
C ALA A 268 10.52 -10.27 -1.04
N PHE A 269 11.70 -10.30 -1.69
CA PHE A 269 12.92 -10.84 -1.12
C PHE A 269 14.08 -9.89 -1.35
N GLU A 270 15.01 -9.85 -0.42
CA GLU A 270 16.17 -8.96 -0.48
C GLU A 270 17.39 -9.70 -1.00
N LEU A 271 18.23 -8.98 -1.77
CA LEU A 271 19.58 -9.44 -2.05
C LEU A 271 20.56 -8.73 -1.12
N ILE A 272 21.47 -9.52 -0.54
CA ILE A 272 22.48 -9.09 0.41
C ILE A 272 23.87 -9.57 0.00
N ASP A 273 24.89 -8.80 0.34
CA ASP A 273 26.30 -9.16 0.15
C ASP A 273 26.79 -10.13 1.25
N SER A 274 28.07 -10.50 1.19
CA SER A 274 28.72 -11.38 2.16
C SER A 274 28.75 -10.83 3.59
N ASP A 275 28.60 -9.52 3.76
CA ASP A 275 28.55 -8.84 5.07
C ASP A 275 27.09 -8.70 5.57
N GLY A 276 26.11 -9.17 4.83
CA GLY A 276 24.68 -9.03 5.13
C GLY A 276 24.11 -7.65 4.81
N LYS A 277 24.79 -6.83 4.01
CA LYS A 277 24.33 -5.50 3.62
C LYS A 277 23.53 -5.55 2.32
N PRO A 278 22.65 -4.54 2.08
CA PRO A 278 21.91 -4.44 0.84
C PRO A 278 22.78 -4.48 -0.42
N ASP A 279 22.52 -5.46 -1.31
CA ASP A 279 23.24 -5.60 -2.60
C ASP A 279 22.38 -5.07 -3.75
N VAL A 280 22.55 -3.78 -4.05
CA VAL A 280 21.85 -3.09 -5.14
C VAL A 280 22.37 -3.52 -6.51
N GLU A 281 23.67 -3.89 -6.61
CA GLU A 281 24.27 -4.32 -7.86
C GLU A 281 23.73 -5.69 -8.27
N ALA A 282 23.72 -6.67 -7.35
CA ALA A 282 23.09 -7.97 -7.59
C ALA A 282 21.62 -7.84 -7.97
N THR A 283 20.88 -6.94 -7.31
CA THR A 283 19.48 -6.66 -7.62
C THR A 283 19.29 -6.12 -9.04
N THR A 284 20.15 -5.20 -9.45
CA THR A 284 20.12 -4.63 -10.81
C THR A 284 20.47 -5.69 -11.85
N ASN A 285 21.47 -6.51 -11.58
CA ASN A 285 21.90 -7.60 -12.45
C ASN A 285 20.79 -8.68 -12.60
N LEU A 286 20.17 -9.09 -11.50
CA LEU A 286 19.04 -10.03 -11.55
C LEU A 286 17.91 -9.50 -12.44
N LYS A 287 17.51 -8.25 -12.29
CA LYS A 287 16.47 -7.62 -13.13
C LYS A 287 16.87 -7.59 -14.60
N ALA A 288 18.10 -7.21 -14.93
CA ALA A 288 18.57 -7.14 -16.31
C ALA A 288 18.58 -8.52 -16.97
N LYS A 289 19.18 -9.52 -16.32
CA LYS A 289 19.25 -10.89 -16.83
C LYS A 289 17.89 -11.59 -16.92
N SER A 290 16.97 -11.29 -15.98
CA SER A 290 15.60 -11.78 -16.05
C SER A 290 14.86 -11.20 -17.25
N PHE A 291 15.04 -9.91 -17.52
CA PHE A 291 14.44 -9.24 -18.68
C PHE A 291 14.90 -9.85 -20.00
N GLU A 292 16.21 -10.17 -20.12
CA GLU A 292 16.78 -10.84 -21.30
C GLU A 292 16.18 -12.24 -21.54
N GLN A 293 15.65 -12.89 -20.48
CA GLN A 293 14.98 -14.17 -20.52
C GLN A 293 13.45 -14.07 -20.57
N GLY A 294 12.90 -12.86 -20.76
CA GLY A 294 11.46 -12.62 -20.89
C GLY A 294 10.71 -12.45 -19.57
N LEU A 295 11.42 -12.36 -18.42
CA LEU A 295 10.81 -12.14 -17.10
C LEU A 295 11.03 -10.69 -16.63
N LEU A 296 9.92 -9.94 -16.45
CA LEU A 296 9.96 -8.59 -15.93
C LEU A 296 9.90 -8.60 -14.39
N LEU A 297 11.00 -8.21 -13.75
CA LEU A 297 11.09 -8.00 -12.31
C LEU A 297 11.20 -6.51 -11.96
N ALA A 298 10.62 -6.14 -10.83
CA ALA A 298 10.74 -4.79 -10.28
C ALA A 298 11.41 -4.81 -8.90
N SER A 299 12.19 -3.78 -8.60
CA SER A 299 12.79 -3.58 -7.27
C SER A 299 12.00 -2.57 -6.45
N CYS A 300 12.09 -2.68 -5.14
CA CYS A 300 11.51 -1.79 -4.14
C CYS A 300 12.40 -1.69 -2.91
N GLY A 301 11.86 -1.19 -1.80
CA GLY A 301 12.58 -1.05 -0.54
C GLY A 301 13.39 0.25 -0.44
N MET A 302 13.73 0.63 0.79
CA MET A 302 14.46 1.88 1.06
C MET A 302 15.84 1.90 0.39
N TYR A 303 16.50 0.76 0.36
CA TYR A 303 17.84 0.61 -0.22
C TYR A 303 17.84 0.17 -1.68
N GLY A 304 16.69 -0.26 -2.23
CA GLY A 304 16.56 -0.71 -3.62
C GLY A 304 17.11 -2.11 -3.90
N ASN A 305 17.35 -2.89 -2.85
CA ASN A 305 17.87 -4.26 -2.91
C ASN A 305 16.79 -5.33 -2.78
N ALA A 306 15.52 -4.94 -2.64
CA ALA A 306 14.41 -5.87 -2.59
C ALA A 306 13.80 -6.08 -3.99
N ILE A 307 13.65 -7.32 -4.39
CA ILE A 307 12.87 -7.72 -5.57
C ILE A 307 11.44 -7.99 -5.13
N ARG A 308 10.47 -7.35 -5.78
CA ARG A 308 9.06 -7.66 -5.59
C ARG A 308 8.57 -8.60 -6.66
N VAL A 309 7.88 -9.65 -6.23
CA VAL A 309 7.20 -10.60 -7.09
C VAL A 309 5.70 -10.36 -6.96
N MET A 310 5.11 -9.83 -8.02
CA MET A 310 3.68 -9.49 -8.09
C MET A 310 3.10 -10.02 -9.39
N VAL A 311 2.77 -11.28 -9.40
CA VAL A 311 2.13 -11.94 -10.54
C VAL A 311 0.62 -11.65 -10.56
N PRO A 312 -0.06 -11.78 -11.72
CA PRO A 312 -1.52 -11.85 -11.75
C PRO A 312 -2.02 -12.98 -10.83
N LEU A 313 -3.13 -12.76 -10.12
CA LEU A 313 -3.71 -13.82 -9.27
C LEU A 313 -4.24 -15.00 -10.09
N THR A 314 -4.54 -14.77 -11.37
CA THR A 314 -4.98 -15.75 -12.35
C THR A 314 -3.81 -16.45 -13.08
N VAL A 315 -2.56 -16.25 -12.63
CA VAL A 315 -1.40 -16.88 -13.26
C VAL A 315 -1.49 -18.41 -13.18
N GLU A 316 -1.23 -19.09 -14.30
CA GLU A 316 -1.12 -20.55 -14.34
C GLU A 316 0.14 -21.02 -13.61
N ASP A 317 0.08 -22.18 -12.97
CA ASP A 317 1.18 -22.70 -12.14
C ASP A 317 2.44 -22.97 -12.94
N GLU A 318 2.30 -23.40 -14.19
CA GLU A 318 3.40 -23.63 -15.11
C GLU A 318 4.14 -22.33 -15.46
N VAL A 319 3.39 -21.24 -15.71
CA VAL A 319 3.96 -19.91 -16.00
C VAL A 319 4.65 -19.33 -14.76
N LEU A 320 4.03 -19.50 -13.58
CA LEU A 320 4.66 -19.10 -12.32
C LEU A 320 5.98 -19.86 -12.12
N GLN A 321 5.99 -21.18 -12.34
CA GLN A 321 7.17 -22.01 -12.18
C GLN A 321 8.28 -21.63 -13.17
N GLU A 322 7.94 -21.34 -14.44
CA GLU A 322 8.90 -20.84 -15.43
C GLU A 322 9.62 -19.56 -14.95
N GLY A 323 8.84 -18.59 -14.42
CA GLY A 323 9.41 -17.36 -13.85
C GLY A 323 10.34 -17.63 -12.66
N LEU A 324 9.98 -18.57 -11.78
CA LEU A 324 10.80 -18.96 -10.64
C LEU A 324 12.09 -19.67 -11.07
N ASP A 325 12.04 -20.51 -12.10
CA ASP A 325 13.21 -21.22 -12.64
C ASP A 325 14.19 -20.22 -13.30
N ILE A 326 13.71 -19.18 -13.96
CA ILE A 326 14.56 -18.09 -14.48
C ILE A 326 15.29 -17.39 -13.32
N ILE A 327 14.57 -17.03 -12.25
CA ILE A 327 15.18 -16.42 -11.05
C ILE A 327 16.27 -17.33 -10.47
N LYS A 328 15.95 -18.60 -10.26
CA LYS A 328 16.90 -19.61 -9.77
C LYS A 328 18.14 -19.68 -10.65
N GLY A 329 17.96 -19.85 -11.97
CA GLY A 329 19.06 -19.98 -12.92
C GLY A 329 20.05 -18.82 -12.86
N ILE A 330 19.56 -17.58 -12.63
CA ILE A 330 20.39 -16.39 -12.53
C ILE A 330 21.09 -16.31 -11.16
N LEU A 331 20.40 -16.64 -10.07
CA LEU A 331 20.94 -16.54 -8.71
C LEU A 331 21.97 -17.66 -8.40
N THR A 332 21.93 -18.77 -9.15
CA THR A 332 22.85 -19.91 -8.96
C THR A 332 23.99 -19.96 -9.98
N ALA A 333 24.02 -19.05 -10.97
CA ALA A 333 25.10 -18.94 -11.97
C ALA A 333 26.28 -18.12 -11.44
#